data_04c387e672c142753613af31e78e467a
#
_entry.id   04c387e672c142753613af31e78e467a
#
_cell.length_a   1.000
_cell.length_b   1.000
_cell.length_c   1.000
_cell.angle_alpha   90.00
_cell.angle_beta   90.00
_cell.angle_gamma   90.00
#
_symmetry.space_group_name_H-M   'P 1'
#
loop_
_entity.id
_entity.type
_entity.pdbx_description
1 polymer ?
#
loop_
_entity_poly.entity_id
_entity_poly.type
_entity_poly.pdbx_seq_one_letter_code
_entity_poly.pdbx_strand_id
1 'polypeptide(L)' 'MSSVEDRVKKIVVEQLGVSEDQVTPDASFVDGLGADSLDTVELVMALEEEFDAEIPDDEAEKITTVKQAVEFIQANASG' A
#
# COMPACT_ATOMS: atom_id res chain seq x y z
N MET A 1 -12.35 -13.20 7.91
CA MET A 1 -11.07 -13.32 7.21
C MET A 1 -10.71 -12.00 6.55
N SER A 2 -9.47 -11.60 6.66
CA SER A 2 -9.04 -10.34 6.06
C SER A 2 -8.75 -10.52 4.57
N SER A 3 -9.34 -9.69 3.75
CA SER A 3 -9.03 -9.66 2.33
C SER A 3 -7.67 -8.97 2.12
N VAL A 4 -7.14 -9.06 0.90
CA VAL A 4 -5.93 -8.34 0.55
C VAL A 4 -6.14 -6.84 0.78
N GLU A 5 -7.31 -6.34 0.37
CA GLU A 5 -7.65 -4.93 0.57
C GLU A 5 -7.60 -4.52 2.04
N ASP A 6 -8.18 -5.33 2.92
CA ASP A 6 -8.16 -5.04 4.36
C ASP A 6 -6.75 -5.03 4.92
N ARG A 7 -5.92 -5.96 4.47
CA ARG A 7 -4.55 -6.04 4.94
C ARG A 7 -3.71 -4.86 4.46
N VAL A 8 -3.87 -4.48 3.21
CA VAL A 8 -3.19 -3.29 2.67
C VAL A 8 -3.62 -2.05 3.43
N LYS A 9 -4.92 -1.90 3.66
CA LYS A 9 -5.46 -0.77 4.38
C LYS A 9 -4.87 -0.66 5.78
N LYS A 10 -4.77 -1.77 6.47
CA LYS A 10 -4.22 -1.80 7.82
C LYS A 10 -2.76 -1.38 7.82
N ILE A 11 -2.00 -1.84 6.85
CA ILE A 11 -0.58 -1.48 6.72
C ILE A 11 -0.45 0.03 6.47
N VAL A 12 -1.28 0.58 5.59
CA VAL A 12 -1.26 2.00 5.30
C VAL A 12 -1.55 2.81 6.56
N VAL A 13 -2.56 2.40 7.32
CA VAL A 13 -2.89 3.07 8.59
C VAL A 13 -1.69 3.08 9.53
N GLU A 14 -1.02 1.95 9.67
CA GLU A 14 0.11 1.83 10.59
C GLU A 14 1.33 2.61 10.10
N GLN A 15 1.62 2.57 8.82
CA GLN A 15 2.82 3.20 8.29
C GLN A 15 2.69 4.71 8.16
N LEU A 16 1.52 5.20 7.79
CA LEU A 16 1.30 6.62 7.58
C LEU A 16 0.64 7.33 8.76
N GLY A 17 0.18 6.58 9.74
CA GLY A 17 -0.46 7.16 10.92
C GLY A 17 -1.78 7.85 10.61
N VAL A 18 -2.52 7.32 9.65
CA VAL A 18 -3.82 7.88 9.25
C VAL A 18 -4.94 6.98 9.75
N SER A 19 -6.17 7.48 9.74
CA SER A 19 -7.32 6.68 10.15
C SER A 19 -7.80 5.81 8.99
N GLU A 20 -8.50 4.74 9.32
CA GLU A 20 -9.05 3.85 8.30
C GLU A 20 -10.01 4.58 7.36
N ASP A 21 -10.73 5.55 7.87
CA ASP A 21 -11.68 6.32 7.07
C ASP A 21 -11.00 7.10 5.95
N GLN A 22 -9.73 7.45 6.15
CA GLN A 22 -8.97 8.18 5.15
C GLN A 22 -8.40 7.26 4.07
N VAL A 23 -8.31 5.97 4.34
CA VAL A 23 -7.72 5.01 3.42
C VAL A 23 -8.81 4.45 2.51
N THR A 24 -9.15 5.22 1.50
CA THR A 24 -10.12 4.80 0.49
C THR A 24 -9.38 4.29 -0.74
N PRO A 25 -10.02 3.51 -1.62
CA PRO A 25 -9.35 3.01 -2.82
C PRO A 25 -8.76 4.11 -3.70
N ASP A 26 -9.41 5.27 -3.74
CA ASP A 26 -8.97 6.39 -4.56
C ASP A 26 -7.95 7.28 -3.86
N ALA A 27 -7.66 7.04 -2.60
CA ALA A 27 -6.74 7.88 -1.85
C ALA A 27 -5.32 7.76 -2.40
N SER A 28 -4.71 8.91 -2.66
CA SER A 28 -3.31 8.97 -3.06
C SER A 28 -2.45 9.02 -1.81
N PHE A 29 -1.36 8.26 -1.80
CA PHE A 29 -0.48 8.24 -0.62
C PHE A 29 0.15 9.61 -0.37
N VAL A 30 0.63 10.25 -1.41
CA VAL A 30 1.30 11.54 -1.27
C VAL A 30 0.29 12.68 -1.16
N ASP A 31 -0.63 12.76 -2.11
CA ASP A 31 -1.58 13.89 -2.18
C ASP A 31 -2.71 13.79 -1.17
N GLY A 32 -3.20 12.57 -0.92
CA GLY A 32 -4.36 12.37 -0.06
C GLY A 32 -4.00 12.06 1.38
N LEU A 33 -2.98 11.24 1.59
CA LEU A 33 -2.60 10.77 2.92
C LEU A 33 -1.35 11.47 3.46
N GLY A 34 -0.75 12.35 2.69
CA GLY A 34 0.36 13.17 3.14
C GLY A 34 1.69 12.43 3.29
N ALA A 35 1.86 11.32 2.60
CA ALA A 35 3.10 10.56 2.65
C ALA A 35 4.19 11.28 1.86
N ASP A 36 5.41 11.29 2.38
CA ASP A 36 6.56 11.76 1.60
C ASP A 36 7.27 10.55 0.97
N SER A 37 8.38 10.80 0.28
CA SER A 37 9.06 9.72 -0.43
C SER A 37 9.61 8.64 0.51
N LEU A 38 10.02 9.02 1.71
CA LEU A 38 10.48 8.04 2.69
C LEU A 38 9.32 7.18 3.18
N ASP A 39 8.18 7.81 3.43
CA ASP A 39 7.00 7.09 3.87
C ASP A 39 6.54 6.08 2.82
N THR A 40 6.60 6.44 1.54
CA THR A 40 6.20 5.52 0.49
C THR A 40 7.16 4.35 0.37
N VAL A 41 8.45 4.58 0.55
CA VAL A 41 9.44 3.50 0.54
C VAL A 41 9.18 2.53 1.70
N GLU A 42 8.94 3.05 2.89
CA GLU A 42 8.65 2.22 4.04
C GLU A 42 7.35 1.44 3.87
N LEU A 43 6.35 2.09 3.27
CA LEU A 43 5.08 1.43 2.98
C LEU A 43 5.27 0.25 2.03
N VAL A 44 6.04 0.45 0.96
CA VAL A 44 6.31 -0.61 -0.01
C VAL A 44 7.03 -1.76 0.68
N MET A 45 8.02 -1.48 1.51
CA MET A 45 8.74 -2.52 2.25
C MET A 45 7.81 -3.29 3.18
N ALA A 46 6.91 -2.60 3.85
CA ALA A 46 5.95 -3.26 4.73
C ALA A 46 5.02 -4.17 3.95
N LEU A 47 4.59 -3.74 2.76
CA LEU A 47 3.75 -4.56 1.90
C LEU A 47 4.50 -5.81 1.43
N GLU A 48 5.77 -5.67 1.10
CA GLU A 48 6.58 -6.81 0.68
C GLU A 48 6.69 -7.85 1.79
N GLU A 49 6.89 -7.40 3.02
CA GLU A 49 6.98 -8.30 4.16
C GLU A 49 5.65 -8.96 4.48
N GLU A 50 4.59 -8.19 4.44
CA GLU A 50 3.26 -8.70 4.81
C GLU A 50 2.78 -9.78 3.84
N PHE A 51 3.05 -9.60 2.55
CA PHE A 51 2.53 -10.49 1.52
C PHE A 51 3.60 -11.41 0.93
N ASP A 52 4.82 -11.34 1.48
CA ASP A 52 5.94 -12.11 0.97
C ASP A 52 6.09 -11.92 -0.55
N ALA A 53 5.96 -10.69 -0.97
CA ALA A 53 6.03 -10.31 -2.38
C ALA A 53 7.23 -9.42 -2.62
N GLU A 54 7.71 -9.39 -3.84
CA GLU A 54 8.82 -8.53 -4.23
C GLU A 54 8.28 -7.44 -5.13
N ILE A 55 8.52 -6.19 -4.76
CA ILE A 55 8.04 -5.04 -5.51
C ILE A 55 9.26 -4.28 -6.04
N PRO A 56 9.57 -4.42 -7.33
CA PRO A 56 10.69 -3.68 -7.92
C PRO A 56 10.48 -2.16 -7.83
N ASP A 57 11.56 -1.40 -7.79
CA ASP A 57 11.49 0.05 -7.66
C ASP A 57 10.63 0.71 -8.74
N ASP A 58 10.73 0.25 -9.97
CA ASP A 58 9.94 0.82 -11.07
C ASP A 58 8.45 0.54 -10.90
N GLU A 59 8.10 -0.60 -10.35
CA GLU A 59 6.69 -0.90 -10.05
C GLU A 59 6.21 -0.10 -8.84
N ALA A 60 7.08 0.04 -7.84
CA ALA A 60 6.75 0.81 -6.65
C ALA A 60 6.41 2.26 -7.01
N GLU A 61 7.10 2.83 -7.98
CA GLU A 61 6.84 4.19 -8.45
C GLU A 61 5.44 4.35 -9.04
N LYS A 62 4.88 3.28 -9.57
CA LYS A 62 3.55 3.29 -10.17
C LYS A 62 2.45 3.14 -9.12
N ILE A 63 2.80 2.72 -7.94
CA ILE A 63 1.83 2.53 -6.86
C ILE A 63 1.64 3.87 -6.15
N THR A 64 0.68 4.64 -6.60
CA THR A 64 0.43 5.97 -6.05
C THR A 64 -0.87 6.06 -5.25
N THR A 65 -1.76 5.09 -5.42
CA THR A 65 -3.02 5.06 -4.68
C THR A 65 -3.19 3.71 -3.98
N VAL A 66 -4.10 3.69 -3.02
CA VAL A 66 -4.44 2.45 -2.28
C VAL A 66 -4.90 1.38 -3.25
N LYS A 67 -5.75 1.74 -4.20
CA LYS A 67 -6.27 0.80 -5.20
C LYS A 67 -5.15 0.16 -6.00
N GLN A 68 -4.18 0.96 -6.42
CA GLN A 68 -3.04 0.45 -7.19
C GLN A 68 -2.20 -0.52 -6.36
N ALA A 69 -2.03 -0.24 -5.07
CA ALA A 69 -1.30 -1.15 -4.19
C ALA A 69 -2.04 -2.48 -4.07
N VAL A 70 -3.35 -2.43 -3.87
CA VAL A 70 -4.17 -3.64 -3.77
C VAL A 70 -4.09 -4.45 -5.06
N GLU A 71 -4.24 -3.79 -6.19
CA GLU A 71 -4.20 -4.47 -7.49
C GLU A 71 -2.85 -5.12 -7.74
N PHE A 72 -1.77 -4.43 -7.40
CA PHE A 72 -0.43 -4.99 -7.56
C PHE A 72 -0.25 -6.25 -6.72
N ILE A 73 -0.65 -6.18 -5.47
CA ILE A 73 -0.52 -7.32 -4.56
C ILE A 73 -1.37 -8.50 -5.04
N GLN A 74 -2.60 -8.23 -5.47
CA GLN A 74 -3.48 -9.29 -5.98
C GLN A 74 -2.92 -9.95 -7.24
N ALA A 75 -2.27 -9.16 -8.09
CA ALA A 75 -1.70 -9.69 -9.32
C ALA A 75 -0.44 -10.53 -9.07
N ASN A 76 0.30 -10.22 -8.00
CA ASN A 76 1.58 -10.86 -7.72
C ASN A 76 1.55 -11.85 -6.57
N ALA A 77 0.54 -11.79 -5.73
CA ALA A 77 0.40 -12.76 -4.66
C ALA A 77 0.04 -14.11 -5.25
N SER A 78 0.78 -15.11 -4.91
CA SER A 78 0.45 -16.45 -5.39
C SER A 78 -0.72 -16.95 -4.60
N GLY A 79 -1.71 -17.05 -5.26
CA GLY A 79 -2.90 -17.68 -4.81
C GLY A 79 -3.74 -17.87 -3.97
#